data_88a0f739b9760230a887d82021006445
#
_entry.id   88a0f739b9760230a887d82021006445
#
_cell.length_a   1.000
_cell.length_b   1.000
_cell.length_c   1.000
_cell.angle_alpha   90.00
_cell.angle_beta   90.00
_cell.angle_gamma   90.00
#
_symmetry.space_group_name_H-M   'P 1'
#
loop_
_entity.id
_entity.type
_entity.pdbx_description
1 polymer ?
#
loop_
_entity_poly.entity_id
_entity_poly.type
_entity_poly.pdbx_seq_one_letter_code
_entity_poly.pdbx_strand_id
1 'polypeptide(L)'
;MQTFNKTMSTSVAVQKCDEYEFSSVYQSVKKLLELVPPPDVKGKTVLLKPNILYPKKVEDAVCTHPVVVGACVKAFVELGAKEVLVGESPAIANSTNAAKSIGLYDIVEQNGGKWADFNGSLIVPCPEGKIVKQFSFATAFEKADIVVSLSKLKTHQFMSYTGAMKNLFGLMVGLDKAQSHYRFPKKERIKGGRYRRESHV
;
A
#
# COMPACT_ATOMS: atom_id res chain seq x y z
N MET A 1 -12.50 13.26 -31.77
CA MET A 1 -12.26 11.88 -31.31
C MET A 1 -10.76 11.63 -31.41
N GLN A 2 -9.99 11.96 -30.35
CA GLN A 2 -8.54 11.74 -30.34
C GLN A 2 -8.28 10.33 -29.82
N THR A 3 -7.79 9.47 -30.68
CA THR A 3 -7.32 8.12 -30.33
C THR A 3 -6.02 8.22 -29.56
N PHE A 4 -6.09 7.99 -28.24
CA PHE A 4 -4.91 7.79 -27.41
C PHE A 4 -4.31 6.40 -27.70
N ASN A 5 -3.54 6.29 -28.78
CA ASN A 5 -2.68 5.14 -29.05
C ASN A 5 -1.23 5.50 -28.66
N LYS A 6 -1.00 5.74 -27.37
CA LYS A 6 0.34 5.74 -26.83
C LYS A 6 0.49 4.42 -26.07
N THR A 7 1.14 3.44 -26.68
CA THR A 7 1.64 2.25 -25.98
C THR A 7 2.59 2.73 -24.89
N MET A 8 2.05 2.88 -23.67
CA MET A 8 2.89 3.16 -22.51
C MET A 8 3.63 1.87 -22.16
N SER A 9 4.91 1.82 -22.44
CA SER A 9 5.76 0.74 -21.94
C SER A 9 5.85 0.89 -20.40
N THR A 10 5.46 -0.16 -19.68
CA THR A 10 5.62 -0.21 -18.23
C THR A 10 6.90 -0.97 -17.92
N SER A 11 7.85 -0.30 -17.27
CA SER A 11 9.07 -0.95 -16.79
C SER A 11 8.78 -1.67 -15.48
N VAL A 12 9.28 -2.90 -15.35
CA VAL A 12 9.19 -3.70 -14.13
C VAL A 12 10.58 -4.21 -13.80
N ALA A 13 10.99 -4.08 -12.55
CA ALA A 13 12.25 -4.64 -12.05
C ALA A 13 11.96 -5.65 -10.93
N VAL A 14 12.73 -6.74 -10.92
CA VAL A 14 12.68 -7.78 -9.89
C VAL A 14 14.09 -7.99 -9.36
N GLN A 15 14.23 -7.93 -8.04
CA GLN A 15 15.50 -8.13 -7.35
C GLN A 15 15.34 -9.23 -6.31
N LYS A 16 16.22 -10.23 -6.38
CA LYS A 16 16.30 -11.27 -5.35
C LYS A 16 16.91 -10.67 -4.07
N CYS A 17 16.30 -10.98 -2.93
CA CYS A 17 16.79 -10.64 -1.60
C CYS A 17 16.39 -11.79 -0.66
N ASP A 18 17.36 -12.55 -0.17
CA ASP A 18 17.12 -13.82 0.53
C ASP A 18 16.81 -13.64 2.02
N GLU A 19 17.13 -12.47 2.58
CA GLU A 19 16.99 -12.21 4.01
C GLU A 19 16.50 -10.80 4.30
N TYR A 20 15.96 -10.59 5.49
CA TYR A 20 15.49 -9.28 5.96
C TYR A 20 16.56 -8.55 6.80
N GLU A 21 17.85 -8.72 6.44
CA GLU A 21 18.91 -7.89 6.98
C GLU A 21 18.81 -6.48 6.35
N PHE A 22 18.93 -5.43 7.20
CA PHE A 22 18.60 -4.07 6.77
C PHE A 22 19.48 -3.58 5.61
N SER A 23 20.79 -3.83 5.66
CA SER A 23 21.70 -3.37 4.60
C SER A 23 21.41 -4.07 3.27
N SER A 24 21.17 -5.38 3.30
CA SER A 24 20.83 -6.18 2.12
C SER A 24 19.53 -5.72 1.45
N VAL A 25 18.48 -5.51 2.26
CA VAL A 25 17.20 -5.00 1.77
C VAL A 25 17.34 -3.58 1.24
N TYR A 26 18.06 -2.70 1.94
CA TYR A 26 18.29 -1.34 1.52
C TYR A 26 19.03 -1.26 0.17
N GLN A 27 20.10 -2.04 -0.02
CA GLN A 27 20.80 -2.10 -1.31
C GLN A 27 19.88 -2.62 -2.43
N SER A 28 19.03 -3.61 -2.12
CA SER A 28 18.05 -4.12 -3.08
C SER A 28 17.03 -3.05 -3.48
N VAL A 29 16.54 -2.27 -2.51
CA VAL A 29 15.62 -1.14 -2.78
C VAL A 29 16.31 -0.09 -3.64
N LYS A 30 17.54 0.31 -3.34
CA LYS A 30 18.29 1.27 -4.16
C LYS A 30 18.42 0.80 -5.59
N LYS A 31 18.84 -0.43 -5.79
CA LYS A 31 18.99 -1.01 -7.13
C LYS A 31 17.67 -1.04 -7.90
N LEU A 32 16.55 -1.35 -7.24
CA LEU A 32 15.23 -1.31 -7.88
C LEU A 32 14.83 0.11 -8.29
N LEU A 33 15.12 1.12 -7.46
CA LEU A 33 14.85 2.53 -7.76
C LEU A 33 15.77 3.09 -8.85
N GLU A 34 16.97 2.56 -9.02
CA GLU A 34 17.86 2.87 -10.14
C GLU A 34 17.34 2.27 -11.46
N LEU A 35 16.87 1.03 -11.43
CA LEU A 35 16.34 0.32 -12.61
C LEU A 35 14.99 0.85 -13.08
N VAL A 36 14.14 1.25 -12.13
CA VAL A 36 12.83 1.85 -12.38
C VAL A 36 12.72 3.11 -11.52
N PRO A 37 13.25 4.23 -12.00
CA PRO A 37 13.25 5.46 -11.25
C PRO A 37 11.84 5.91 -10.90
N PRO A 38 11.60 6.35 -9.64
CA PRO A 38 10.33 6.97 -9.27
C PRO A 38 10.19 8.34 -9.98
N PRO A 39 9.00 8.93 -9.98
CA PRO A 39 8.85 10.34 -10.32
C PRO A 39 9.80 11.20 -9.47
N ASP A 40 10.12 12.41 -9.94
CA ASP A 40 10.93 13.33 -9.13
C ASP A 40 10.27 13.57 -7.76
N VAL A 41 10.96 13.18 -6.70
CA VAL A 41 10.50 13.26 -5.30
C VAL A 41 11.10 14.43 -4.54
N LYS A 42 12.05 15.14 -5.16
CA LYS A 42 12.77 16.23 -4.49
C LYS A 42 11.82 17.34 -4.04
N GLY A 43 11.87 17.64 -2.76
CA GLY A 43 11.01 18.65 -2.14
C GLY A 43 9.53 18.27 -2.00
N LYS A 44 9.16 17.02 -2.29
CA LYS A 44 7.78 16.51 -2.24
C LYS A 44 7.52 15.67 -1.00
N THR A 45 6.26 15.58 -0.62
CA THR A 45 5.77 14.65 0.40
C THR A 45 5.44 13.30 -0.22
N VAL A 46 6.12 12.25 0.23
CA VAL A 46 5.93 10.88 -0.22
C VAL A 46 5.19 10.08 0.84
N LEU A 47 4.06 9.48 0.49
CA LEU A 47 3.32 8.58 1.35
C LEU A 47 3.62 7.12 0.98
N LEU A 48 4.33 6.42 1.86
CA LEU A 48 4.56 4.98 1.74
C LEU A 48 3.40 4.24 2.40
N LYS A 49 2.73 3.40 1.65
CA LYS A 49 1.59 2.63 2.11
C LYS A 49 1.92 1.15 2.25
N PRO A 50 2.33 0.68 3.45
CA PRO A 50 2.53 -0.74 3.69
C PRO A 50 1.20 -1.51 3.69
N ASN A 51 1.27 -2.83 3.76
CA ASN A 51 0.15 -3.69 4.08
C ASN A 51 0.20 -4.07 5.55
N ILE A 52 -0.75 -3.56 6.34
CA ILE A 52 -0.94 -3.94 7.74
C ILE A 52 -2.36 -4.47 7.88
N LEU A 53 -2.53 -5.67 8.41
CA LEU A 53 -3.85 -6.26 8.57
C LEU A 53 -4.36 -6.12 10.02
N TYR A 54 -3.59 -6.61 10.97
CA TYR A 54 -3.82 -6.55 12.41
C TYR A 54 -2.53 -6.93 13.15
N PRO A 55 -2.45 -6.68 14.47
CA PRO A 55 -1.24 -7.03 15.21
C PRO A 55 -0.94 -8.53 15.08
N LYS A 56 0.21 -8.85 14.53
CA LYS A 56 0.75 -10.19 14.34
C LYS A 56 2.25 -10.15 14.47
N LYS A 57 2.87 -11.30 14.74
CA LYS A 57 4.33 -11.39 14.72
C LYS A 57 4.85 -11.18 13.29
N VAL A 58 6.06 -10.68 13.16
CA VAL A 58 6.71 -10.45 11.87
C VAL A 58 6.88 -11.77 11.10
N GLU A 59 7.17 -12.86 11.82
CA GLU A 59 7.37 -14.21 11.31
C GLU A 59 6.11 -14.81 10.66
N ASP A 60 4.93 -14.34 11.06
CA ASP A 60 3.66 -14.75 10.44
C ASP A 60 3.55 -14.29 8.97
N ALA A 61 4.43 -13.39 8.53
CA ALA A 61 4.53 -12.85 7.16
C ALA A 61 3.22 -12.28 6.61
N VAL A 62 2.32 -11.80 7.49
CA VAL A 62 0.99 -11.27 7.14
C VAL A 62 1.06 -9.81 6.69
N CYS A 63 1.98 -9.04 7.28
CA CYS A 63 2.20 -7.62 6.99
C CYS A 63 3.43 -7.41 6.09
N THR A 64 3.58 -6.22 5.51
CA THR A 64 4.84 -5.80 4.90
C THR A 64 5.91 -5.79 5.99
N HIS A 65 7.05 -6.42 5.71
CA HIS A 65 8.13 -6.55 6.70
C HIS A 65 8.67 -5.17 7.09
N PRO A 66 8.86 -4.87 8.39
CA PRO A 66 9.31 -3.55 8.84
C PRO A 66 10.62 -3.10 8.19
N VAL A 67 11.58 -4.01 8.02
CA VAL A 67 12.87 -3.72 7.37
C VAL A 67 12.67 -3.20 5.93
N VAL A 68 11.72 -3.76 5.17
CA VAL A 68 11.42 -3.27 3.82
C VAL A 68 10.89 -1.84 3.85
N VAL A 69 10.01 -1.55 4.81
CA VAL A 69 9.45 -0.19 4.97
C VAL A 69 10.54 0.79 5.38
N GLY A 70 11.36 0.45 6.39
CA GLY A 70 12.48 1.29 6.82
C GLY A 70 13.49 1.57 5.71
N ALA A 71 13.83 0.55 4.91
CA ALA A 71 14.70 0.69 3.75
C ALA A 71 14.13 1.63 2.69
N CYS A 72 12.82 1.54 2.42
CA CYS A 72 12.15 2.47 1.52
C CYS A 72 12.12 3.89 2.09
N VAL A 73 11.81 4.07 3.38
CA VAL A 73 11.86 5.39 4.04
C VAL A 73 13.22 6.03 3.83
N LYS A 74 14.31 5.32 4.19
CA LYS A 74 15.68 5.81 4.02
C LYS A 74 15.97 6.19 2.57
N ALA A 75 15.60 5.34 1.61
CA ALA A 75 15.85 5.60 0.20
C ALA A 75 15.14 6.86 -0.30
N PHE A 76 13.88 7.10 0.07
CA PHE A 76 13.14 8.29 -0.34
C PHE A 76 13.63 9.57 0.37
N VAL A 77 14.07 9.47 1.62
CA VAL A 77 14.75 10.58 2.32
C VAL A 77 16.04 10.96 1.58
N GLU A 78 16.87 10.00 1.22
CA GLU A 78 18.12 10.24 0.48
C GLU A 78 17.89 10.77 -0.95
N LEU A 79 16.78 10.43 -1.58
CA LEU A 79 16.36 11.01 -2.86
C LEU A 79 15.90 12.47 -2.74
N GLY A 80 15.85 13.02 -1.53
CA GLY A 80 15.54 14.43 -1.27
C GLY A 80 14.03 14.71 -1.12
N ALA A 81 13.23 13.73 -0.76
CA ALA A 81 11.85 13.98 -0.36
C ALA A 81 11.82 15.00 0.80
N LYS A 82 10.88 15.95 0.74
CA LYS A 82 10.66 16.92 1.82
C LYS A 82 10.19 16.24 3.09
N GLU A 83 9.36 15.26 2.94
CA GLU A 83 8.78 14.46 4.02
C GLU A 83 8.41 13.06 3.50
N VAL A 84 8.72 12.04 4.29
CA VAL A 84 8.31 10.66 4.03
C VAL A 84 7.32 10.23 5.11
N LEU A 85 6.06 10.10 4.72
CA LEU A 85 4.97 9.65 5.57
C LEU A 85 4.78 8.15 5.40
N VAL A 86 4.48 7.44 6.47
CA VAL A 86 4.10 6.02 6.43
C VAL A 86 2.78 5.84 7.13
N GLY A 87 1.82 5.19 6.51
CA GLY A 87 0.52 4.99 7.14
C GLY A 87 -0.34 3.92 6.47
N GLU A 88 -1.29 3.43 7.22
CA GLU A 88 -2.27 2.40 6.82
C GLU A 88 -3.55 2.58 7.63
N SER A 89 -4.69 2.24 7.05
CA SER A 89 -5.95 2.06 7.77
C SER A 89 -6.31 0.58 7.85
N PRO A 90 -5.89 -0.15 8.89
CA PRO A 90 -6.30 -1.55 9.07
C PRO A 90 -7.82 -1.67 9.21
N ALA A 91 -8.38 -2.80 8.77
CA ALA A 91 -9.84 -2.98 8.81
C ALA A 91 -10.41 -3.10 10.23
N ILE A 92 -9.62 -3.57 11.20
CA ILE A 92 -10.11 -4.02 12.52
C ILE A 92 -9.29 -3.43 13.68
N ALA A 93 -8.11 -2.84 13.43
CA ALA A 93 -7.18 -2.41 14.47
C ALA A 93 -6.87 -0.91 14.38
N ASN A 94 -6.45 -0.33 15.51
CA ASN A 94 -5.83 0.98 15.50
C ASN A 94 -4.49 0.90 14.75
N SER A 95 -4.31 1.74 13.75
CA SER A 95 -3.16 1.76 12.86
C SER A 95 -1.83 1.89 13.61
N THR A 96 -1.74 2.84 14.54
CA THR A 96 -0.53 3.12 15.32
C THR A 96 -0.17 1.94 16.23
N ASN A 97 -1.15 1.35 16.90
CA ASN A 97 -0.92 0.21 17.78
C ASN A 97 -0.47 -1.03 16.99
N ALA A 98 -1.07 -1.26 15.81
CA ALA A 98 -0.64 -2.33 14.92
C ALA A 98 0.79 -2.13 14.43
N ALA A 99 1.16 -0.90 14.07
CA ALA A 99 2.52 -0.58 13.65
C ALA A 99 3.55 -0.75 14.77
N LYS A 100 3.23 -0.32 15.99
CA LYS A 100 4.10 -0.49 17.17
C LYS A 100 4.30 -1.96 17.52
N SER A 101 3.26 -2.79 17.44
CA SER A 101 3.34 -4.21 17.82
C SER A 101 4.28 -5.04 16.94
N ILE A 102 4.60 -4.58 15.73
CA ILE A 102 5.53 -5.24 14.79
C ILE A 102 6.84 -4.46 14.62
N GLY A 103 7.13 -3.45 15.45
CA GLY A 103 8.33 -2.62 15.36
C GLY A 103 8.39 -1.71 14.13
N LEU A 104 7.28 -1.55 13.40
CA LEU A 104 7.23 -0.73 12.21
C LEU A 104 7.30 0.76 12.53
N TYR A 105 6.69 1.18 13.62
CA TYR A 105 6.69 2.59 14.04
C TYR A 105 8.12 3.08 14.27
N ASP A 106 8.89 2.36 15.08
CA ASP A 106 10.26 2.75 15.47
C ASP A 106 11.21 2.77 14.28
N ILE A 107 11.14 1.76 13.40
CA ILE A 107 12.02 1.68 12.21
C ILE A 107 11.72 2.82 11.21
N VAL A 108 10.48 3.29 11.13
CA VAL A 108 10.11 4.45 10.31
C VAL A 108 10.80 5.71 10.84
N GLU A 109 10.67 5.99 12.13
CA GLU A 109 11.29 7.19 12.75
C GLU A 109 12.81 7.15 12.69
N GLN A 110 13.43 6.00 12.99
CA GLN A 110 14.89 5.80 12.93
C GLN A 110 15.47 6.07 11.53
N ASN A 111 14.67 5.92 10.47
CA ASN A 111 15.11 6.17 9.09
C ASN A 111 14.65 7.51 8.52
N GLY A 112 14.16 8.43 9.37
CA GLY A 112 13.78 9.80 8.98
C GLY A 112 12.37 9.95 8.42
N GLY A 113 11.54 8.93 8.52
CA GLY A 113 10.11 9.01 8.18
C GLY A 113 9.26 9.44 9.37
N LYS A 114 7.97 9.65 9.11
CA LYS A 114 6.96 9.94 10.13
C LYS A 114 5.76 9.03 9.97
N TRP A 115 5.21 8.58 11.09
CA TRP A 115 3.94 7.86 11.06
C TRP A 115 2.80 8.83 10.79
N ALA A 116 2.01 8.57 9.74
CA ALA A 116 0.87 9.40 9.39
C ALA A 116 -0.39 8.98 10.12
N ASP A 117 -1.19 9.95 10.55
CA ASP A 117 -2.50 9.71 11.13
C ASP A 117 -3.53 9.40 10.01
N PHE A 118 -4.21 8.26 10.16
CA PHE A 118 -5.25 7.77 9.26
C PHE A 118 -6.66 7.84 9.88
N ASN A 119 -6.87 8.67 10.90
CA ASN A 119 -8.15 8.77 11.59
C ASN A 119 -9.18 9.69 10.92
N GLY A 120 -8.72 10.66 10.13
CA GLY A 120 -9.60 11.56 9.37
C GLY A 120 -9.94 11.02 7.98
N SER A 121 -11.03 11.51 7.39
CA SER A 121 -11.42 11.14 6.03
C SER A 121 -11.63 12.35 5.14
N LEU A 122 -11.23 12.20 3.88
CA LEU A 122 -11.42 13.14 2.79
C LEU A 122 -12.25 12.47 1.69
N ILE A 123 -13.32 13.13 1.25
CA ILE A 123 -14.11 12.65 0.11
C ILE A 123 -13.43 13.11 -1.19
N VAL A 124 -13.02 12.15 -1.99
CA VAL A 124 -12.42 12.39 -3.31
C VAL A 124 -13.43 11.98 -4.39
N PRO A 125 -13.93 12.90 -5.20
CA PRO A 125 -14.85 12.59 -6.29
C PRO A 125 -14.13 11.81 -7.40
N CYS A 126 -14.85 10.86 -8.01
CA CYS A 126 -14.42 10.09 -9.16
C CYS A 126 -15.56 10.04 -10.19
N PRO A 127 -15.86 11.15 -10.85
CA PRO A 127 -17.02 11.25 -11.75
C PRO A 127 -16.96 10.26 -12.93
N GLU A 128 -15.76 9.97 -13.41
CA GLU A 128 -15.49 9.00 -14.49
C GLU A 128 -15.62 7.53 -14.04
N GLY A 129 -15.69 7.27 -12.74
CA GLY A 129 -15.84 5.93 -12.20
C GLY A 129 -17.15 5.28 -12.69
N LYS A 130 -17.09 4.08 -13.24
CA LYS A 130 -18.28 3.37 -13.75
C LYS A 130 -19.22 2.92 -12.62
N ILE A 131 -18.67 2.53 -11.50
CA ILE A 131 -19.40 1.90 -10.38
C ILE A 131 -19.36 2.78 -9.13
N VAL A 132 -18.18 3.33 -8.81
CA VAL A 132 -17.97 4.20 -7.65
C VAL A 132 -17.72 5.62 -8.15
N LYS A 133 -18.46 6.57 -7.60
CA LYS A 133 -18.41 7.98 -8.00
C LYS A 133 -17.60 8.85 -7.04
N GLN A 134 -17.27 8.32 -5.88
CA GLN A 134 -16.42 8.98 -4.88
C GLN A 134 -15.77 7.96 -3.94
N PHE A 135 -14.65 8.33 -3.35
CA PHE A 135 -13.95 7.55 -2.35
C PHE A 135 -13.76 8.36 -1.07
N SER A 136 -13.73 7.68 0.08
CA SER A 136 -13.37 8.25 1.37
C SER A 136 -11.93 7.83 1.70
N PHE A 137 -10.97 8.71 1.48
CA PHE A 137 -9.56 8.47 1.79
C PHE A 137 -9.15 9.06 3.14
N ALA A 138 -8.10 8.51 3.73
CA ALA A 138 -7.46 9.10 4.90
C ALA A 138 -6.94 10.50 4.60
N THR A 139 -7.04 11.44 5.56
CA THR A 139 -6.54 12.81 5.39
C THR A 139 -5.04 12.88 5.10
N ALA A 140 -4.28 11.87 5.51
CA ALA A 140 -2.87 11.74 5.15
C ALA A 140 -2.63 11.66 3.63
N PHE A 141 -3.61 11.18 2.85
CA PHE A 141 -3.56 11.14 1.39
C PHE A 141 -3.54 12.55 0.77
N GLU A 142 -4.26 13.52 1.36
CA GLU A 142 -4.31 14.90 0.86
C GLU A 142 -2.94 15.60 0.91
N LYS A 143 -2.11 15.22 1.88
CA LYS A 143 -0.77 15.79 2.07
C LYS A 143 0.28 15.20 1.13
N ALA A 144 -0.04 14.10 0.46
CA ALA A 144 0.91 13.34 -0.34
C ALA A 144 0.93 13.83 -1.79
N ASP A 145 2.10 14.21 -2.27
CA ASP A 145 2.34 14.46 -3.70
C ASP A 145 2.51 13.14 -4.47
N ILE A 146 3.06 12.12 -3.79
CA ILE A 146 3.35 10.81 -4.37
C ILE A 146 2.95 9.72 -3.38
N VAL A 147 2.26 8.69 -3.87
CA VAL A 147 1.89 7.50 -3.09
C VAL A 147 2.64 6.28 -3.60
N VAL A 148 3.35 5.60 -2.71
CA VAL A 148 4.09 4.36 -3.01
C VAL A 148 3.45 3.19 -2.27
N SER A 149 2.97 2.20 -3.02
CA SER A 149 2.35 1.01 -2.46
C SER A 149 3.40 -0.06 -2.10
N LEU A 150 3.67 -0.24 -0.81
CA LEU A 150 4.57 -1.27 -0.29
C LEU A 150 3.76 -2.53 0.08
N SER A 151 3.27 -3.21 -0.95
CA SER A 151 2.36 -4.34 -0.77
C SER A 151 3.06 -5.61 -0.27
N LYS A 152 2.28 -6.49 0.35
CA LYS A 152 2.66 -7.89 0.62
C LYS A 152 1.88 -8.80 -0.32
N LEU A 153 2.58 -9.54 -1.17
CA LEU A 153 1.95 -10.59 -1.98
C LEU A 153 1.63 -11.78 -1.08
N LYS A 154 0.35 -12.11 -0.95
CA LYS A 154 -0.14 -13.20 -0.09
C LYS A 154 -1.54 -13.64 -0.53
N THR A 155 -1.98 -14.80 -0.06
CA THR A 155 -3.36 -15.27 -0.23
C THR A 155 -4.37 -14.37 0.49
N HIS A 156 -5.61 -14.40 0.04
CA HIS A 156 -6.72 -13.66 0.63
C HIS A 156 -8.00 -14.49 0.58
N GLN A 157 -8.71 -14.57 1.69
CA GLN A 157 -9.90 -15.43 1.82
C GLN A 157 -11.01 -15.08 0.83
N PHE A 158 -11.22 -13.77 0.55
CA PHE A 158 -12.34 -13.32 -0.32
C PHE A 158 -11.90 -13.00 -1.76
N MET A 159 -10.63 -12.59 -1.95
CA MET A 159 -10.15 -12.05 -3.23
C MET A 159 -9.05 -12.92 -3.85
N SER A 160 -8.91 -14.17 -3.39
CA SER A 160 -7.87 -15.13 -3.75
C SER A 160 -6.46 -14.68 -3.40
N TYR A 161 -6.04 -13.49 -3.79
CA TYR A 161 -4.73 -12.93 -3.42
C TYR A 161 -4.80 -11.45 -3.07
N THR A 162 -3.75 -10.92 -2.44
CA THR A 162 -3.53 -9.49 -2.22
C THR A 162 -2.19 -9.09 -2.80
N GLY A 163 -2.15 -7.93 -3.44
CA GLY A 163 -0.96 -7.34 -4.08
C GLY A 163 -1.06 -5.82 -4.10
N ALA A 164 -0.30 -5.16 -4.97
CA ALA A 164 -0.17 -3.71 -5.00
C ALA A 164 -1.51 -2.97 -5.18
N MET A 165 -2.32 -3.38 -6.15
CA MET A 165 -3.61 -2.75 -6.43
C MET A 165 -4.56 -2.86 -5.22
N LYS A 166 -4.71 -4.07 -4.65
CA LYS A 166 -5.57 -4.27 -3.48
C LYS A 166 -5.04 -3.57 -2.24
N ASN A 167 -3.73 -3.39 -2.11
CA ASN A 167 -3.12 -2.67 -1.01
C ASN A 167 -3.62 -1.22 -0.93
N LEU A 168 -3.90 -0.57 -2.05
CA LEU A 168 -4.41 0.82 -2.10
C LEU A 168 -5.78 0.98 -1.44
N PHE A 169 -6.57 -0.08 -1.25
CA PHE A 169 -7.77 -0.03 -0.42
C PHE A 169 -7.51 0.38 1.03
N GLY A 170 -6.29 0.23 1.52
CA GLY A 170 -5.89 0.72 2.83
C GLY A 170 -5.72 2.23 2.94
N LEU A 171 -5.85 2.97 1.85
CA LEU A 171 -6.00 4.43 1.87
C LEU A 171 -7.42 4.85 2.24
N MET A 172 -8.41 3.97 2.05
CA MET A 172 -9.79 4.21 2.45
C MET A 172 -9.96 3.98 3.95
N VAL A 173 -10.77 4.80 4.60
CA VAL A 173 -11.04 4.74 6.04
C VAL A 173 -12.46 4.29 6.33
N GLY A 174 -12.67 3.72 7.52
CA GLY A 174 -13.98 3.42 8.07
C GLY A 174 -14.75 2.30 7.35
N LEU A 175 -16.08 2.38 7.46
CA LEU A 175 -17.02 1.39 6.93
C LEU A 175 -17.03 1.30 5.40
N ASP A 176 -16.62 2.36 4.70
CA ASP A 176 -16.55 2.37 3.23
C ASP A 176 -15.62 1.28 2.68
N LYS A 177 -14.53 1.01 3.40
CA LYS A 177 -13.62 -0.09 3.08
C LYS A 177 -14.30 -1.45 3.18
N ALA A 178 -15.03 -1.70 4.26
CA ALA A 178 -15.78 -2.94 4.45
C ALA A 178 -16.92 -3.07 3.42
N GLN A 179 -17.68 -2.02 3.18
CA GLN A 179 -18.75 -1.99 2.19
C GLN A 179 -18.24 -2.24 0.76
N SER A 180 -17.06 -1.75 0.42
CA SER A 180 -16.45 -1.97 -0.89
C SER A 180 -16.18 -3.46 -1.13
N HIS A 181 -15.78 -4.22 -0.12
CA HIS A 181 -15.64 -5.67 -0.23
C HIS A 181 -16.95 -6.41 -0.49
N TYR A 182 -18.08 -5.84 -0.06
CA TYR A 182 -19.41 -6.42 -0.30
C TYR A 182 -20.06 -5.90 -1.60
N ARG A 183 -19.69 -4.71 -2.07
CA ARG A 183 -20.22 -4.13 -3.29
C ARG A 183 -19.61 -4.71 -4.56
N PHE A 184 -18.41 -5.28 -4.49
CA PHE A 184 -17.68 -5.88 -5.61
C PHE A 184 -17.36 -7.34 -5.30
N PRO A 185 -17.78 -8.33 -6.08
CA PRO A 185 -18.61 -8.40 -7.28
C PRO A 185 -20.04 -8.86 -6.98
N LYS A 186 -21.04 -8.18 -7.54
CA LYS A 186 -22.44 -8.57 -7.39
C LYS A 186 -22.84 -9.78 -8.24
N LYS A 187 -22.00 -10.28 -9.14
CA LYS A 187 -22.47 -11.23 -10.17
C LYS A 187 -22.54 -12.69 -9.76
N GLU A 188 -21.88 -13.14 -8.69
CA GLU A 188 -21.90 -14.58 -8.34
C GLU A 188 -21.96 -14.85 -6.83
N ARG A 189 -22.90 -14.22 -6.15
CA ARG A 189 -23.35 -14.76 -4.86
C ARG A 189 -24.21 -15.99 -5.14
N ILE A 190 -23.61 -17.17 -5.12
CA ILE A 190 -24.36 -18.41 -5.07
C ILE A 190 -25.20 -18.40 -3.79
N LYS A 191 -26.50 -18.66 -3.91
CA LYS A 191 -27.40 -18.87 -2.77
C LYS A 191 -26.73 -19.88 -1.83
N GLY A 192 -26.34 -19.42 -0.62
CA GLY A 192 -25.65 -20.25 0.36
C GLY A 192 -24.31 -19.72 0.87
N GLY A 193 -23.87 -18.53 0.48
CA GLY A 193 -22.73 -17.81 1.12
C GLY A 193 -21.34 -18.41 0.89
N ARG A 194 -21.16 -19.37 -0.02
CA ARG A 194 -19.85 -19.90 -0.38
C ARG A 194 -19.42 -19.38 -1.74
N TYR A 195 -18.23 -18.75 -1.83
CA TYR A 195 -17.59 -18.43 -3.09
C TYR A 195 -17.20 -19.71 -3.80
N ARG A 196 -17.72 -19.95 -5.00
CA ARG A 196 -17.16 -20.95 -5.90
C ARG A 196 -15.87 -20.38 -6.47
N ARG A 197 -14.75 -21.06 -6.25
CA ARG A 197 -13.51 -20.80 -6.96
C ARG A 197 -13.72 -21.29 -8.40
N GLU A 198 -13.80 -20.38 -9.35
CA GLU A 198 -13.46 -20.72 -10.71
C GLU A 198 -11.96 -20.55 -10.86
N SER A 199 -11.26 -21.67 -10.92
CA SER A 199 -9.89 -21.75 -11.37
C SER A 199 -9.91 -21.54 -12.88
N HIS A 200 -9.60 -20.34 -13.33
CA HIS A 200 -9.13 -20.16 -14.69
C HIS A 200 -7.61 -20.38 -14.69
N VAL A 201 -7.22 -21.50 -15.30
CA VAL A 201 -5.87 -21.85 -15.72
C VAL A 201 -5.41 -20.85 -16.79
#